data_463c2078943545730232287bd6121200
#
_entry.id   463c2078943545730232287bd6121200
#
_cell.length_a   1.000
_cell.length_b   1.000
_cell.length_c   1.000
_cell.angle_alpha   90.00
_cell.angle_beta   90.00
_cell.angle_gamma   90.00
#
_symmetry.space_group_name_H-M   'P 1'
#
loop_
_entity.id
_entity.type
_entity.pdbx_description
1 polymer ?
#
loop_
_entity_poly.entity_id
_entity_poly.type
_entity_poly.pdbx_seq_one_letter_code
_entity_poly.pdbx_strand_id
1 'polypeptide(L)'
;MKKLFATIVSLLTAAMLLAPATSMAQTKSRLAQILERGTLRVGTTGDFNPMSLRDTTNNTLVGFDIDAMKQLATDMGVKIEFVPTEWATLVNGLVSDRYDIFSGASLSMARAKTVAFSSPYTYVGTVPVTLKKDGAKFTDWASLNNANTTVAVSMGTVFEQQARALFPNAKVRAVEKPATGFQEVLAGRATATITSNIEASTLVKTYNTLQMIGTSATMKEARPLAYPVPQGDYVWLTFVNNWISLKQAEGFFDSLEAKWLTAK
;
A
#
# COMPACT_ATOMS: atom_id res chain seq x y z
N MET A 1 -55.67 -48.99 -13.46
CA MET A 1 -54.24 -48.63 -13.70
C MET A 1 -54.03 -47.18 -14.08
N LYS A 2 -54.80 -46.58 -15.03
CA LYS A 2 -54.58 -45.17 -15.45
C LYS A 2 -54.85 -44.11 -14.36
N LYS A 3 -55.75 -44.34 -13.39
CA LYS A 3 -56.07 -43.39 -12.29
C LYS A 3 -54.98 -43.42 -11.18
N LEU A 4 -54.30 -44.55 -10.97
CA LEU A 4 -53.24 -44.68 -9.99
C LEU A 4 -51.96 -43.99 -10.44
N PHE A 5 -51.67 -44.01 -11.73
CA PHE A 5 -50.53 -43.34 -12.34
C PHE A 5 -50.64 -41.80 -12.27
N ALA A 6 -51.83 -41.24 -12.47
CA ALA A 6 -52.06 -39.78 -12.40
C ALA A 6 -51.87 -39.23 -10.98
N THR A 7 -52.23 -40.00 -9.94
CA THR A 7 -52.10 -39.58 -8.53
C THR A 7 -50.62 -39.61 -8.07
N ILE A 8 -49.84 -40.56 -8.56
CA ILE A 8 -48.41 -40.65 -8.23
C ILE A 8 -47.59 -39.53 -8.89
N VAL A 9 -47.93 -39.17 -10.15
CA VAL A 9 -47.27 -38.07 -10.86
C VAL A 9 -47.57 -36.72 -10.19
N SER A 10 -48.82 -36.49 -9.71
CA SER A 10 -49.20 -35.28 -8.98
C SER A 10 -48.54 -35.12 -7.61
N LEU A 11 -48.25 -36.23 -6.92
CA LEU A 11 -47.53 -36.20 -5.64
C LEU A 11 -46.02 -35.94 -5.83
N LEU A 12 -45.41 -36.43 -6.92
CA LEU A 12 -43.98 -36.15 -7.22
C LEU A 12 -43.75 -34.70 -7.65
N THR A 13 -44.69 -34.08 -8.35
CA THR A 13 -44.58 -32.66 -8.73
C THR A 13 -44.78 -31.70 -7.55
N ALA A 14 -45.61 -32.05 -6.57
CA ALA A 14 -45.79 -31.26 -5.33
C ALA A 14 -44.57 -31.33 -4.39
N ALA A 15 -43.85 -32.44 -4.37
CA ALA A 15 -42.64 -32.60 -3.54
C ALA A 15 -41.43 -31.79 -4.07
N MET A 16 -41.34 -31.48 -5.37
CA MET A 16 -40.28 -30.65 -5.94
C MET A 16 -40.40 -29.15 -5.62
N LEU A 17 -41.56 -28.66 -5.20
CA LEU A 17 -41.80 -27.25 -4.87
C LEU A 17 -41.48 -26.91 -3.42
N LEU A 18 -41.11 -27.90 -2.60
CA LEU A 18 -40.73 -27.75 -1.18
C LEU A 18 -39.22 -27.89 -0.92
N ALA A 19 -38.39 -27.84 -1.97
CA ALA A 19 -36.95 -27.71 -1.76
C ALA A 19 -36.69 -26.39 -1.01
N PRO A 20 -36.10 -26.44 0.21
CA PRO A 20 -35.74 -25.20 0.89
C PRO A 20 -34.80 -24.45 -0.04
N ALA A 21 -35.20 -23.25 -0.46
CA ALA A 21 -34.27 -22.31 -1.07
C ALA A 21 -33.17 -22.09 -0.03
N THR A 22 -32.05 -22.75 -0.19
CA THR A 22 -30.85 -22.43 0.59
C THR A 22 -30.53 -20.97 0.30
N SER A 23 -31.04 -20.09 1.18
CA SER A 23 -30.63 -18.69 1.18
C SER A 23 -29.13 -18.70 1.34
N MET A 24 -28.41 -18.48 0.23
CA MET A 24 -26.98 -18.17 0.30
C MET A 24 -26.90 -16.91 1.16
N ALA A 25 -26.54 -17.06 2.42
CA ALA A 25 -26.30 -15.95 3.31
C ALA A 25 -25.26 -15.07 2.62
N GLN A 26 -25.70 -13.94 2.08
CA GLN A 26 -24.82 -13.00 1.40
C GLN A 26 -23.78 -12.55 2.44
N THR A 27 -22.54 -12.89 2.22
CA THR A 27 -21.44 -12.49 3.10
C THR A 27 -21.50 -10.97 3.26
N LYS A 28 -21.64 -10.48 4.51
CA LYS A 28 -21.66 -9.04 4.79
C LYS A 28 -20.42 -8.38 4.17
N SER A 29 -20.63 -7.27 3.46
CA SER A 29 -19.50 -6.48 2.95
C SER A 29 -18.61 -5.98 4.07
N ARG A 30 -17.37 -5.72 3.78
CA ARG A 30 -16.42 -5.13 4.74
C ARG A 30 -16.95 -3.80 5.30
N LEU A 31 -17.57 -2.98 4.47
CA LEU A 31 -18.22 -1.73 4.92
C LEU A 31 -19.24 -2.02 6.03
N ALA A 32 -20.16 -2.97 5.81
CA ALA A 32 -21.16 -3.32 6.82
C ALA A 32 -20.53 -3.84 8.11
N GLN A 33 -19.48 -4.67 8.00
CA GLN A 33 -18.73 -5.18 9.16
C GLN A 33 -18.02 -4.07 9.95
N ILE A 34 -17.42 -3.07 9.27
CA ILE A 34 -16.77 -1.92 9.90
C ILE A 34 -17.79 -1.08 10.67
N LEU A 35 -18.94 -0.76 10.03
CA LEU A 35 -19.99 0.06 10.64
C LEU A 35 -20.60 -0.66 11.86
N GLU A 36 -20.85 -1.95 11.79
CA GLU A 36 -21.38 -2.75 12.90
C GLU A 36 -20.38 -2.86 14.06
N ARG A 37 -19.09 -3.04 13.78
CA ARG A 37 -18.02 -3.09 14.76
C ARG A 37 -17.69 -1.71 15.36
N GLY A 38 -18.02 -0.63 14.64
CA GLY A 38 -17.70 0.74 15.02
C GLY A 38 -16.21 1.09 14.98
N THR A 39 -15.41 0.33 14.22
CA THR A 39 -13.94 0.52 14.14
C THR A 39 -13.41 0.15 12.76
N LEU A 40 -12.65 1.06 12.15
CA LEU A 40 -11.84 0.84 10.95
C LEU A 40 -10.46 0.37 11.34
N ARG A 41 -10.07 -0.84 10.95
CA ARG A 41 -8.72 -1.38 11.15
C ARG A 41 -7.87 -1.05 9.93
N VAL A 42 -6.75 -0.37 10.13
CA VAL A 42 -5.86 0.09 9.06
C VAL A 42 -4.47 -0.53 9.22
N GLY A 43 -4.07 -1.37 8.28
CA GLY A 43 -2.70 -1.87 8.23
C GLY A 43 -1.72 -0.77 7.84
N THR A 44 -0.60 -0.64 8.57
CA THR A 44 0.44 0.34 8.25
C THR A 44 1.82 -0.14 8.66
N THR A 45 2.83 0.22 7.87
CA THR A 45 4.22 -0.16 8.18
C THR A 45 4.91 0.86 9.09
N GLY A 46 4.56 2.14 8.98
CA GLY A 46 5.15 3.21 9.79
C GLY A 46 6.62 3.50 9.49
N ASP A 47 7.09 3.18 8.27
CA ASP A 47 8.46 3.40 7.79
C ASP A 47 8.53 4.08 6.41
N PHE A 48 7.42 4.63 5.92
CA PHE A 48 7.33 5.32 4.63
C PHE A 48 7.14 6.84 4.86
N ASN A 49 8.21 7.53 5.22
CA ASN A 49 8.20 8.97 5.50
C ASN A 49 8.15 9.80 4.18
N PRO A 50 7.25 10.79 4.05
CA PRO A 50 6.31 11.33 5.01
C PRO A 50 4.88 10.77 4.87
N MET A 51 4.68 9.66 4.16
CA MET A 51 3.35 9.08 3.94
C MET A 51 2.82 8.38 5.21
N SER A 52 3.62 7.51 5.81
CA SER A 52 3.31 6.87 7.09
C SER A 52 4.61 6.67 7.88
N LEU A 53 4.74 7.37 8.98
CA LEU A 53 5.92 7.31 9.86
C LEU A 53 5.50 7.05 11.29
N ARG A 54 6.22 6.15 11.95
CA ARG A 54 6.18 6.03 13.40
C ARG A 54 7.19 6.99 14.00
N ASP A 55 6.71 8.05 14.62
CA ASP A 55 7.55 8.98 15.39
C ASP A 55 8.09 8.25 16.63
N THR A 56 9.39 8.08 16.68
CA THR A 56 10.06 7.35 17.76
C THR A 56 10.10 8.12 19.08
N THR A 57 9.86 9.42 19.04
CA THR A 57 9.88 10.29 20.23
C THR A 57 8.68 10.05 21.14
N ASN A 58 7.52 9.87 20.54
CA ASN A 58 6.23 9.71 21.25
C ASN A 58 5.48 8.44 20.84
N ASN A 59 6.07 7.60 19.98
CA ASN A 59 5.51 6.36 19.45
C ASN A 59 4.17 6.54 18.72
N THR A 60 3.90 7.72 18.16
CA THR A 60 2.68 8.00 17.38
C THR A 60 2.90 7.75 15.90
N LEU A 61 1.81 7.46 15.19
CA LEU A 61 1.80 7.40 13.72
C LEU A 61 1.41 8.78 13.17
N VAL A 62 2.22 9.27 12.24
CA VAL A 62 2.05 10.55 11.54
C VAL A 62 2.29 10.39 10.05
N GLY A 63 1.77 11.30 9.24
CA GLY A 63 2.01 11.32 7.80
C GLY A 63 0.75 11.51 6.99
N PHE A 64 0.96 11.68 5.69
CA PHE A 64 -0.10 11.90 4.71
C PHE A 64 -1.17 10.81 4.77
N ASP A 65 -0.78 9.54 4.63
CA ASP A 65 -1.70 8.40 4.65
C ASP A 65 -2.35 8.18 6.01
N ILE A 66 -1.62 8.51 7.08
CA ILE A 66 -2.15 8.41 8.45
C ILE A 66 -3.29 9.42 8.65
N ASP A 67 -3.10 10.67 8.20
CA ASP A 67 -4.14 11.69 8.28
C ASP A 67 -5.32 11.37 7.35
N ALA A 68 -5.06 10.86 6.15
CA ALA A 68 -6.09 10.40 5.23
C ALA A 68 -6.96 9.29 5.84
N MET A 69 -6.35 8.29 6.47
CA MET A 69 -7.10 7.19 7.10
C MET A 69 -7.87 7.64 8.35
N LYS A 70 -7.34 8.61 9.13
CA LYS A 70 -8.08 9.24 10.23
C LYS A 70 -9.33 9.96 9.71
N GLN A 71 -9.20 10.70 8.59
CA GLN A 71 -10.35 11.36 7.98
C GLN A 71 -11.37 10.37 7.45
N LEU A 72 -10.93 9.28 6.80
CA LEU A 72 -11.83 8.22 6.35
C LEU A 72 -12.66 7.65 7.52
N ALA A 73 -12.03 7.33 8.64
CA ALA A 73 -12.72 6.82 9.82
C ALA A 73 -13.70 7.85 10.40
N THR A 74 -13.32 9.14 10.41
CA THR A 74 -14.19 10.25 10.86
C THR A 74 -15.41 10.37 9.96
N ASP A 75 -15.24 10.34 8.64
CA ASP A 75 -16.34 10.44 7.67
C ASP A 75 -17.27 9.20 7.73
N MET A 76 -16.76 8.07 8.15
CA MET A 76 -17.55 6.86 8.42
C MET A 76 -18.25 6.88 9.79
N GLY A 77 -17.94 7.81 10.68
CA GLY A 77 -18.46 7.86 12.05
C GLY A 77 -17.97 6.71 12.94
N VAL A 78 -16.77 6.17 12.68
CA VAL A 78 -16.20 5.03 13.41
C VAL A 78 -14.85 5.39 14.03
N LYS A 79 -14.40 4.59 15.00
CA LYS A 79 -13.05 4.67 15.56
C LYS A 79 -12.04 4.15 14.54
N ILE A 80 -10.77 4.57 14.69
CA ILE A 80 -9.65 4.02 13.90
C ILE A 80 -8.73 3.21 14.79
N GLU A 81 -8.25 2.09 14.26
CA GLU A 81 -7.21 1.26 14.83
C GLU A 81 -6.11 1.03 13.79
N PHE A 82 -4.88 1.45 14.10
CA PHE A 82 -3.73 1.14 13.25
C PHE A 82 -3.09 -0.17 13.65
N VAL A 83 -3.06 -1.13 12.72
CA VAL A 83 -2.50 -2.47 12.90
C VAL A 83 -1.09 -2.48 12.32
N PRO A 84 -0.04 -2.63 13.14
CA PRO A 84 1.33 -2.71 12.65
C PRO A 84 1.53 -3.92 11.73
N THR A 85 2.19 -3.70 10.60
CA THR A 85 2.55 -4.75 9.65
C THR A 85 3.86 -4.40 8.94
N GLU A 86 4.24 -5.20 7.95
CA GLU A 86 5.45 -5.02 7.16
C GLU A 86 5.12 -5.10 5.66
N TRP A 87 5.98 -4.55 4.81
CA TRP A 87 5.77 -4.55 3.36
C TRP A 87 5.64 -5.96 2.79
N ALA A 88 6.41 -6.91 3.31
CA ALA A 88 6.36 -8.31 2.86
C ALA A 88 5.05 -9.03 3.23
N THR A 89 4.36 -8.58 4.27
CA THR A 89 3.16 -9.25 4.81
C THR A 89 1.87 -8.45 4.62
N LEU A 90 1.94 -7.27 3.98
CA LEU A 90 0.76 -6.40 3.81
C LEU A 90 -0.41 -7.10 3.10
N VAL A 91 -0.13 -7.87 2.04
CA VAL A 91 -1.16 -8.61 1.29
C VAL A 91 -1.79 -9.69 2.17
N ASN A 92 -0.95 -10.46 2.89
CA ASN A 92 -1.41 -11.52 3.78
C ASN A 92 -2.30 -10.97 4.91
N GLY A 93 -1.99 -9.77 5.42
CA GLY A 93 -2.80 -9.13 6.46
C GLY A 93 -4.23 -8.80 6.01
N LEU A 94 -4.41 -8.40 4.74
CA LEU A 94 -5.74 -8.20 4.14
C LEU A 94 -6.47 -9.54 3.92
N VAL A 95 -5.77 -10.53 3.37
CA VAL A 95 -6.34 -11.86 3.08
C VAL A 95 -6.76 -12.58 4.36
N SER A 96 -5.98 -12.44 5.45
CA SER A 96 -6.24 -13.07 6.75
C SER A 96 -7.11 -12.23 7.69
N ASP A 97 -7.77 -11.19 7.18
CA ASP A 97 -8.70 -10.34 7.95
C ASP A 97 -8.07 -9.64 9.17
N ARG A 98 -6.77 -9.35 9.14
CA ARG A 98 -6.13 -8.60 10.22
C ARG A 98 -6.50 -7.11 10.21
N TYR A 99 -6.77 -6.56 9.04
CA TYR A 99 -7.22 -5.17 8.84
C TYR A 99 -8.12 -5.07 7.60
N ASP A 100 -8.84 -3.97 7.53
CA ASP A 100 -9.90 -3.74 6.53
C ASP A 100 -9.37 -3.05 5.27
N ILE A 101 -8.29 -2.27 5.43
CA ILE A 101 -7.63 -1.47 4.41
C ILE A 101 -6.15 -1.30 4.81
N PHE A 102 -5.27 -1.11 3.83
CA PHE A 102 -3.88 -0.73 4.08
C PHE A 102 -3.68 0.75 3.76
N SER A 103 -2.88 1.44 4.57
CA SER A 103 -2.72 2.91 4.58
C SER A 103 -2.08 3.53 3.34
N GLY A 104 -1.84 2.77 2.29
CA GLY A 104 -1.29 3.23 1.03
C GLY A 104 -0.08 2.44 0.57
N ALA A 105 -0.14 1.99 -0.69
CA ALA A 105 0.95 1.24 -1.31
C ALA A 105 0.99 1.49 -2.81
N SER A 106 2.18 1.38 -3.40
CA SER A 106 2.30 1.36 -4.86
C SER A 106 1.55 0.18 -5.43
N LEU A 107 0.71 0.45 -6.43
CA LEU A 107 0.05 -0.58 -7.21
C LEU A 107 1.10 -1.39 -7.96
N SER A 108 1.01 -2.71 -7.87
CA SER A 108 1.80 -3.64 -8.67
C SER A 108 0.96 -4.84 -9.08
N MET A 109 1.24 -5.41 -10.25
CA MET A 109 0.53 -6.59 -10.74
C MET A 109 0.70 -7.80 -9.80
N ALA A 110 1.84 -7.91 -9.11
CA ALA A 110 2.06 -8.95 -8.13
C ALA A 110 1.05 -8.88 -6.98
N ARG A 111 0.80 -7.68 -6.44
CA ARG A 111 -0.18 -7.46 -5.36
C ARG A 111 -1.62 -7.53 -5.88
N ALA A 112 -1.90 -6.97 -7.06
CA ALA A 112 -3.23 -6.90 -7.66
C ALA A 112 -3.83 -8.28 -8.03
N LYS A 113 -3.02 -9.32 -8.09
CA LYS A 113 -3.51 -10.70 -8.23
C LYS A 113 -4.25 -11.21 -6.99
N THR A 114 -4.01 -10.61 -5.83
CA THR A 114 -4.50 -11.12 -4.54
C THR A 114 -5.36 -10.12 -3.77
N VAL A 115 -5.13 -8.81 -3.97
CA VAL A 115 -5.91 -7.74 -3.33
C VAL A 115 -6.42 -6.78 -4.40
N ALA A 116 -7.52 -6.09 -4.11
CA ALA A 116 -7.99 -4.97 -4.93
C ALA A 116 -7.28 -3.68 -4.49
N PHE A 117 -7.21 -2.73 -5.40
CA PHE A 117 -6.70 -1.39 -5.13
C PHE A 117 -7.80 -0.36 -5.39
N SER A 118 -7.87 0.66 -4.56
CA SER A 118 -8.71 1.83 -4.80
C SER A 118 -8.27 2.58 -6.06
N SER A 119 -9.05 3.57 -6.46
CA SER A 119 -8.58 4.64 -7.35
C SER A 119 -7.31 5.26 -6.77
N PRO A 120 -6.36 5.69 -7.61
CA PRO A 120 -5.16 6.39 -7.16
C PRO A 120 -5.50 7.71 -6.46
N TYR A 121 -4.79 8.02 -5.39
CA TYR A 121 -4.88 9.33 -4.76
C TYR A 121 -3.64 10.20 -5.05
N THR A 122 -2.51 9.61 -5.42
CA THR A 122 -1.30 10.31 -5.91
C THR A 122 -0.40 9.34 -6.70
N TYR A 123 0.72 9.85 -7.23
CA TYR A 123 1.69 9.07 -8.00
C TYR A 123 3.09 9.29 -7.45
N VAL A 124 3.93 8.27 -7.54
CA VAL A 124 5.34 8.31 -7.15
C VAL A 124 6.23 7.75 -8.24
N GLY A 125 7.38 8.35 -8.43
CA GLY A 125 8.45 7.81 -9.25
C GLY A 125 9.57 7.24 -8.38
N THR A 126 10.37 6.34 -8.92
CA THR A 126 11.50 5.73 -8.23
C THR A 126 12.77 6.53 -8.50
N VAL A 127 13.53 6.81 -7.46
CA VAL A 127 14.82 7.51 -7.54
C VAL A 127 15.88 6.83 -6.67
N PRO A 128 17.16 6.84 -7.07
CA PRO A 128 18.25 6.38 -6.24
C PRO A 128 18.74 7.50 -5.31
N VAL A 129 19.19 7.09 -4.12
CA VAL A 129 19.80 7.96 -3.10
C VAL A 129 21.13 7.37 -2.69
N THR A 130 22.16 8.21 -2.60
CA THR A 130 23.52 7.84 -2.18
C THR A 130 24.12 8.87 -1.23
N LEU A 131 25.31 8.61 -0.69
CA LEU A 131 26.04 9.61 0.08
C LEU A 131 26.63 10.69 -0.86
N LYS A 132 26.60 11.95 -0.46
CA LYS A 132 27.18 13.09 -1.22
C LYS A 132 28.63 12.87 -1.58
N LYS A 133 29.43 12.27 -0.67
CA LYS A 133 30.84 11.96 -0.92
C LYS A 133 31.08 11.01 -2.10
N ASP A 134 30.09 10.23 -2.45
CA ASP A 134 30.14 9.26 -3.54
C ASP A 134 29.44 9.77 -4.81
N GLY A 135 28.84 10.96 -4.76
CA GLY A 135 28.06 11.54 -5.86
C GLY A 135 28.81 11.73 -7.18
N ALA A 136 30.13 11.98 -7.10
CA ALA A 136 30.95 12.06 -8.31
C ALA A 136 31.13 10.70 -9.01
N LYS A 137 30.95 9.58 -8.29
CA LYS A 137 31.05 8.22 -8.83
C LYS A 137 29.73 7.72 -9.38
N PHE A 138 28.63 8.19 -8.81
CA PHE A 138 27.26 7.72 -9.11
C PHE A 138 26.43 8.90 -9.58
N THR A 139 26.49 9.16 -10.89
CA THR A 139 25.85 10.35 -11.52
C THR A 139 24.50 10.01 -12.16
N ASP A 140 24.26 8.73 -12.44
CA ASP A 140 23.06 8.24 -13.09
C ASP A 140 22.72 6.80 -12.68
N TRP A 141 21.63 6.27 -13.21
CA TRP A 141 21.17 4.91 -12.95
C TRP A 141 22.16 3.84 -13.40
N ALA A 142 22.84 4.06 -14.54
CA ALA A 142 23.73 3.07 -15.12
C ALA A 142 24.98 2.89 -14.26
N SER A 143 25.46 3.95 -13.64
CA SER A 143 26.64 3.93 -12.76
C SER A 143 26.47 3.03 -11.53
N LEU A 144 25.21 2.77 -11.12
CA LEU A 144 24.91 1.85 -10.02
C LEU A 144 24.93 0.38 -10.42
N ASN A 145 24.84 0.05 -11.72
CA ASN A 145 24.71 -1.33 -12.19
C ASN A 145 26.08 -2.00 -12.40
N ASN A 146 26.83 -2.20 -11.36
CA ASN A 146 28.14 -2.88 -11.41
C ASN A 146 28.40 -3.75 -10.15
N ALA A 147 29.32 -4.71 -10.26
CA ALA A 147 29.59 -5.72 -9.23
C ALA A 147 30.09 -5.15 -7.89
N ASN A 148 30.61 -3.92 -7.87
CA ASN A 148 31.12 -3.25 -6.68
C ASN A 148 30.04 -2.43 -5.96
N THR A 149 28.84 -2.34 -6.54
CA THR A 149 27.71 -1.60 -5.98
C THR A 149 26.82 -2.53 -5.15
N THR A 150 26.45 -2.06 -3.96
CA THR A 150 25.39 -2.67 -3.16
C THR A 150 24.21 -1.70 -3.09
N VAL A 151 23.06 -2.12 -3.57
CA VAL A 151 21.79 -1.37 -3.50
C VAL A 151 20.93 -1.97 -2.39
N ALA A 152 20.72 -1.23 -1.30
CA ALA A 152 19.88 -1.67 -0.20
C ALA A 152 18.42 -1.18 -0.41
N VAL A 153 17.46 -2.03 -0.08
CA VAL A 153 16.03 -1.75 -0.22
C VAL A 153 15.26 -2.42 0.92
N SER A 154 14.12 -1.85 1.31
CA SER A 154 13.24 -2.51 2.28
C SER A 154 12.57 -3.72 1.64
N MET A 155 12.62 -4.87 2.34
CA MET A 155 12.07 -6.15 1.88
C MET A 155 10.57 -6.06 1.61
N GLY A 156 10.11 -6.72 0.55
CA GLY A 156 8.68 -6.78 0.17
C GLY A 156 8.13 -5.52 -0.49
N THR A 157 8.96 -4.49 -0.67
CA THR A 157 8.57 -3.29 -1.42
C THR A 157 8.64 -3.50 -2.92
N VAL A 158 7.97 -2.64 -3.69
CA VAL A 158 8.14 -2.60 -5.14
C VAL A 158 9.57 -2.22 -5.53
N PHE A 159 10.26 -1.47 -4.67
CA PHE A 159 11.65 -1.06 -4.87
C PHE A 159 12.62 -2.24 -4.85
N GLU A 160 12.35 -3.29 -4.07
CA GLU A 160 13.14 -4.52 -4.13
C GLU A 160 13.06 -5.18 -5.52
N GLN A 161 11.83 -5.31 -6.06
CA GLN A 161 11.64 -5.89 -7.40
C GLN A 161 12.32 -5.03 -8.48
N GLN A 162 12.17 -3.71 -8.39
CA GLN A 162 12.81 -2.76 -9.30
C GLN A 162 14.32 -2.79 -9.21
N ALA A 163 14.90 -2.85 -8.00
CA ALA A 163 16.35 -2.92 -7.82
C ALA A 163 16.94 -4.15 -8.52
N ARG A 164 16.30 -5.31 -8.35
CA ARG A 164 16.74 -6.55 -9.01
C ARG A 164 16.64 -6.49 -10.54
N ALA A 165 15.62 -5.81 -11.07
CA ALA A 165 15.43 -5.65 -12.51
C ALA A 165 16.38 -4.58 -13.11
N LEU A 166 16.57 -3.46 -12.43
CA LEU A 166 17.33 -2.32 -12.93
C LEU A 166 18.86 -2.47 -12.74
N PHE A 167 19.28 -3.28 -11.75
CA PHE A 167 20.69 -3.45 -11.39
C PHE A 167 21.10 -4.92 -11.36
N PRO A 168 20.98 -5.66 -12.48
CA PRO A 168 21.29 -7.09 -12.50
C PRO A 168 22.76 -7.41 -12.19
N ASN A 169 23.68 -6.46 -12.36
CA ASN A 169 25.10 -6.62 -12.08
C ASN A 169 25.49 -6.14 -10.67
N ALA A 170 24.60 -5.48 -9.94
CA ALA A 170 24.86 -5.02 -8.58
C ALA A 170 24.37 -6.05 -7.54
N LYS A 171 24.87 -5.91 -6.31
CA LYS A 171 24.35 -6.67 -5.17
C LYS A 171 23.09 -5.99 -4.63
N VAL A 172 21.92 -6.61 -4.78
CA VAL A 172 20.69 -6.12 -4.16
C VAL A 172 20.54 -6.75 -2.78
N ARG A 173 20.50 -5.88 -1.75
CA ARG A 173 20.34 -6.24 -0.35
C ARG A 173 18.95 -5.80 0.13
N ALA A 174 18.04 -6.76 0.25
CA ALA A 174 16.75 -6.52 0.91
C ALA A 174 16.94 -6.57 2.43
N VAL A 175 16.47 -5.55 3.14
CA VAL A 175 16.58 -5.43 4.60
C VAL A 175 15.21 -5.50 5.24
N GLU A 176 15.14 -6.18 6.37
CA GLU A 176 13.94 -6.29 7.20
C GLU A 176 13.95 -5.21 8.27
N LYS A 177 12.76 -4.83 8.73
CA LYS A 177 12.62 -3.94 9.89
C LYS A 177 13.37 -4.49 11.11
N PRO A 178 13.90 -3.59 11.94
CA PRO A 178 13.78 -2.13 11.91
C PRO A 178 14.72 -1.43 10.93
N ALA A 179 15.60 -2.14 10.22
CA ALA A 179 16.48 -1.55 9.23
C ALA A 179 15.72 -1.05 7.98
N THR A 180 16.24 0.01 7.37
CA THR A 180 15.75 0.56 6.10
C THR A 180 16.89 0.70 5.10
N GLY A 181 16.55 0.73 3.80
CA GLY A 181 17.58 0.85 2.76
C GLY A 181 18.47 2.09 2.92
N PHE A 182 17.88 3.24 3.29
CA PHE A 182 18.66 4.48 3.46
C PHE A 182 19.56 4.45 4.71
N GLN A 183 19.17 3.75 5.78
CA GLN A 183 20.04 3.57 6.96
C GLN A 183 21.27 2.74 6.64
N GLU A 184 21.16 1.75 5.73
CA GLU A 184 22.32 0.99 5.23
C GLU A 184 23.30 1.88 4.47
N VAL A 185 22.77 2.85 3.71
CA VAL A 185 23.58 3.86 2.98
C VAL A 185 24.27 4.80 3.98
N LEU A 186 23.54 5.35 4.95
CA LEU A 186 24.11 6.22 5.99
C LEU A 186 25.22 5.53 6.79
N ALA A 187 25.04 4.25 7.07
CA ALA A 187 26.01 3.43 7.79
C ALA A 187 27.19 2.95 6.93
N GLY A 188 27.22 3.27 5.62
CA GLY A 188 28.25 2.82 4.70
C GLY A 188 28.23 1.33 4.36
N ARG A 189 27.15 0.62 4.70
CA ARG A 189 26.96 -0.80 4.38
C ARG A 189 26.32 -1.04 3.02
N ALA A 190 25.79 0.02 2.38
CA ALA A 190 25.32 0.01 1.01
C ALA A 190 25.82 1.27 0.28
N THR A 191 25.95 1.16 -1.05
CA THR A 191 26.36 2.25 -1.94
C THR A 191 25.20 3.20 -2.17
N ALA A 192 24.01 2.65 -2.39
CA ALA A 192 22.79 3.38 -2.68
C ALA A 192 21.56 2.66 -2.13
N THR A 193 20.47 3.38 -2.04
CA THR A 193 19.11 2.83 -1.93
C THR A 193 18.26 3.36 -3.08
N ILE A 194 17.19 2.66 -3.45
CA ILE A 194 16.14 3.22 -4.30
C ILE A 194 14.85 3.30 -3.51
N THR A 195 14.15 4.39 -3.68
CA THR A 195 12.88 4.66 -3.02
C THR A 195 12.01 5.61 -3.86
N SER A 196 10.86 6.04 -3.34
CA SER A 196 10.03 7.04 -4.00
C SER A 196 10.70 8.42 -4.02
N ASN A 197 10.39 9.21 -5.03
CA ASN A 197 10.81 10.62 -5.10
C ASN A 197 10.34 11.42 -3.87
N ILE A 198 9.19 11.09 -3.32
CA ILE A 198 8.62 11.73 -2.12
C ILE A 198 9.51 11.43 -0.90
N GLU A 199 9.78 10.16 -0.63
CA GLU A 199 10.66 9.77 0.48
C GLU A 199 12.08 10.28 0.27
N ALA A 200 12.63 10.14 -0.94
CA ALA A 200 13.97 10.64 -1.25
C ALA A 200 14.12 12.13 -0.98
N SER A 201 13.11 12.94 -1.35
CA SER A 201 13.09 14.38 -1.06
C SER A 201 13.12 14.66 0.45
N THR A 202 12.38 13.90 1.23
CA THR A 202 12.39 14.01 2.69
C THR A 202 13.74 13.57 3.28
N LEU A 203 14.30 12.47 2.77
CA LEU A 203 15.59 11.97 3.25
C LEU A 203 16.72 12.96 3.02
N VAL A 204 16.83 13.57 1.83
CA VAL A 204 17.92 14.51 1.54
C VAL A 204 17.76 15.85 2.27
N LYS A 205 16.54 16.23 2.67
CA LYS A 205 16.30 17.37 3.57
C LYS A 205 16.71 17.05 5.01
N THR A 206 16.39 15.84 5.48
CA THR A 206 16.65 15.41 6.87
C THR A 206 18.13 15.07 7.08
N TYR A 207 18.75 14.39 6.13
CA TYR A 207 20.13 13.92 6.21
C TYR A 207 20.98 14.65 5.18
N ASN A 208 21.68 15.70 5.60
CA ASN A 208 22.49 16.56 4.74
C ASN A 208 23.67 15.81 4.06
N THR A 209 23.99 14.60 4.48
CA THR A 209 24.99 13.71 3.88
C THR A 209 24.47 12.90 2.71
N LEU A 210 23.14 12.85 2.51
CA LEU A 210 22.50 12.15 1.40
C LEU A 210 22.27 13.07 0.21
N GLN A 211 22.23 12.49 -0.98
CA GLN A 211 21.74 13.12 -2.20
C GLN A 211 21.00 12.14 -3.08
N MET A 212 20.06 12.65 -3.88
CA MET A 212 19.47 11.90 -4.99
C MET A 212 20.46 11.81 -6.16
N ILE A 213 20.41 10.70 -6.89
CA ILE A 213 21.10 10.53 -8.16
C ILE A 213 20.11 10.88 -9.27
N GLY A 214 20.44 11.89 -10.07
CA GLY A 214 19.57 12.41 -11.10
C GLY A 214 18.55 13.44 -10.55
N THR A 215 17.54 13.72 -11.35
CA THR A 215 16.50 14.72 -11.10
C THR A 215 15.12 14.10 -11.21
N SER A 216 14.06 14.88 -10.95
CA SER A 216 12.68 14.46 -11.20
C SER A 216 12.44 14.00 -12.65
N ALA A 217 13.16 14.58 -13.62
CA ALA A 217 13.07 14.18 -15.03
C ALA A 217 13.69 12.81 -15.32
N THR A 218 14.56 12.29 -14.43
CA THR A 218 15.20 10.98 -14.56
C THR A 218 14.57 9.90 -13.67
N MET A 219 13.46 10.22 -12.99
CA MET A 219 12.69 9.23 -12.26
C MET A 219 12.27 8.07 -13.17
N LYS A 220 12.30 6.87 -12.62
CA LYS A 220 11.82 5.69 -13.33
C LYS A 220 10.53 5.17 -12.71
N GLU A 221 9.80 4.40 -13.51
CA GLU A 221 8.68 3.58 -13.03
C GLU A 221 7.64 4.35 -12.19
N ALA A 222 7.12 5.47 -12.74
CA ALA A 222 6.00 6.16 -12.10
C ALA A 222 4.84 5.19 -11.82
N ARG A 223 4.40 5.13 -10.57
CA ARG A 223 3.35 4.22 -10.10
C ARG A 223 2.28 4.97 -9.33
N PRO A 224 1.01 4.56 -9.49
CA PRO A 224 -0.04 5.07 -8.63
C PRO A 224 0.17 4.58 -7.18
N LEU A 225 -0.06 5.47 -6.21
CA LEU A 225 -0.35 5.11 -4.83
C LEU A 225 -1.85 4.98 -4.67
N ALA A 226 -2.28 3.89 -4.06
CA ALA A 226 -3.68 3.58 -3.83
C ALA A 226 -3.83 2.78 -2.53
N TYR A 227 -5.05 2.62 -2.05
CA TYR A 227 -5.35 1.89 -0.83
C TYR A 227 -5.70 0.43 -1.16
N PRO A 228 -4.86 -0.55 -0.79
CA PRO A 228 -5.20 -1.97 -0.91
C PRO A 228 -6.36 -2.35 0.01
N VAL A 229 -7.32 -3.10 -0.53
CA VAL A 229 -8.49 -3.65 0.17
C VAL A 229 -8.67 -5.13 -0.18
N PRO A 230 -9.46 -5.91 0.59
CA PRO A 230 -9.77 -7.29 0.25
C PRO A 230 -10.36 -7.42 -1.15
N GLN A 231 -9.87 -8.42 -1.92
CA GLN A 231 -10.37 -8.70 -3.26
C GLN A 231 -11.81 -9.25 -3.18
N GLY A 232 -12.65 -8.87 -4.18
CA GLY A 232 -14.02 -9.36 -4.29
C GLY A 232 -15.07 -8.58 -3.49
N ASP A 233 -14.68 -7.70 -2.60
CA ASP A 233 -15.61 -6.80 -1.88
C ASP A 233 -15.82 -5.50 -2.65
N TYR A 234 -16.66 -5.57 -3.67
CA TYR A 234 -16.97 -4.40 -4.51
C TYR A 234 -17.71 -3.28 -3.76
N VAL A 235 -18.45 -3.60 -2.71
CA VAL A 235 -19.16 -2.59 -1.90
C VAL A 235 -18.14 -1.73 -1.16
N TRP A 236 -17.17 -2.36 -0.49
CA TRP A 236 -16.10 -1.66 0.21
C TRP A 236 -15.20 -0.87 -0.74
N LEU A 237 -14.76 -1.50 -1.83
CA LEU A 237 -13.94 -0.84 -2.85
C LEU A 237 -14.65 0.39 -3.44
N THR A 238 -15.93 0.27 -3.79
CA THR A 238 -16.73 1.39 -4.33
C THR A 238 -16.89 2.51 -3.31
N PHE A 239 -17.10 2.18 -2.03
CA PHE A 239 -17.16 3.18 -0.97
C PHE A 239 -15.85 3.96 -0.85
N VAL A 240 -14.70 3.28 -0.81
CA VAL A 240 -13.38 3.91 -0.76
C VAL A 240 -13.13 4.78 -1.98
N ASN A 241 -13.50 4.32 -3.17
CA ASN A 241 -13.34 5.10 -4.41
C ASN A 241 -14.20 6.36 -4.41
N ASN A 242 -15.45 6.26 -3.97
CA ASN A 242 -16.34 7.42 -3.84
C ASN A 242 -15.79 8.42 -2.82
N TRP A 243 -15.27 7.92 -1.68
CA TRP A 243 -14.62 8.76 -0.68
C TRP A 243 -13.42 9.50 -1.25
N ILE A 244 -12.52 8.81 -1.99
CA ILE A 244 -11.37 9.44 -2.65
C ILE A 244 -11.83 10.53 -3.61
N SER A 245 -12.80 10.24 -4.47
CA SER A 245 -13.32 11.19 -5.45
C SER A 245 -13.90 12.44 -4.79
N LEU A 246 -14.69 12.26 -3.73
CA LEU A 246 -15.25 13.37 -2.96
C LEU A 246 -14.13 14.21 -2.31
N LYS A 247 -13.18 13.57 -1.65
CA LYS A 247 -12.06 14.25 -0.98
C LYS A 247 -11.12 14.97 -1.95
N GLN A 248 -10.95 14.45 -3.17
CA GLN A 248 -10.24 15.17 -4.23
C GLN A 248 -11.00 16.43 -4.65
N ALA A 249 -12.32 16.33 -4.86
CA ALA A 249 -13.16 17.47 -5.23
C ALA A 249 -13.22 18.55 -4.12
N GLU A 250 -13.12 18.17 -2.85
CA GLU A 250 -13.07 19.06 -1.68
C GLU A 250 -11.68 19.71 -1.46
N GLY A 251 -10.62 19.33 -2.23
CA GLY A 251 -9.26 19.80 -2.03
C GLY A 251 -8.57 19.24 -0.78
N PHE A 252 -9.13 18.19 -0.20
CA PHE A 252 -8.55 17.56 1.00
C PHE A 252 -7.16 16.98 0.74
N PHE A 253 -6.99 16.24 -0.37
CA PHE A 253 -5.68 15.68 -0.74
C PHE A 253 -4.66 16.77 -1.05
N ASP A 254 -5.05 17.88 -1.67
CA ASP A 254 -4.17 19.03 -1.91
C ASP A 254 -3.69 19.63 -0.58
N SER A 255 -4.57 19.70 0.42
CA SER A 255 -4.20 20.16 1.77
C SER A 255 -3.20 19.22 2.45
N LEU A 256 -3.33 17.91 2.26
CA LEU A 256 -2.36 16.94 2.76
C LEU A 256 -1.02 17.03 2.02
N GLU A 257 -1.02 17.25 0.71
CA GLU A 257 0.21 17.49 -0.06
C GLU A 257 0.92 18.74 0.44
N ALA A 258 0.20 19.84 0.63
CA ALA A 258 0.76 21.07 1.19
C ALA A 258 1.37 20.84 2.58
N LYS A 259 0.70 20.08 3.43
CA LYS A 259 1.15 19.80 4.79
C LYS A 259 2.37 18.89 4.84
N TRP A 260 2.38 17.81 4.04
CA TRP A 260 3.34 16.73 4.21
C TRP A 260 4.43 16.66 3.14
N LEU A 261 4.14 17.10 1.91
CA LEU A 261 5.05 16.93 0.77
C LEU A 261 5.77 18.23 0.40
N THR A 262 5.13 19.39 0.64
CA THR A 262 5.72 20.70 0.29
C THR A 262 6.24 21.47 1.50
N ALA A 263 5.89 21.08 2.72
CA ALA A 263 6.40 21.74 3.93
C ALA A 263 7.93 21.83 3.92
N LYS A 264 8.43 23.03 4.19
CA LYS A 264 9.85 23.43 4.09
C LYS A 264 10.73 22.77 5.14
#